data_258479c3740c34d689c27c33e4877831
#
_entry.id   258479c3740c34d689c27c33e4877831
#
_cell.length_a   1.000
_cell.length_b   1.000
_cell.length_c   1.000
_cell.angle_alpha   90.00
_cell.angle_beta   90.00
_cell.angle_gamma   90.00
#
_symmetry.space_group_name_H-M   'P 1'
#
loop_
_entity.id
_entity.type
_entity.pdbx_description
1 polymer ?
#
loop_
_entity_poly.entity_id
_entity_poly.type
_entity_poly.pdbx_seq_one_letter_code
_entity_poly.pdbx_strand_id
1 'polypeptide(L)'
;MTIHDLRFTLEGEDEQTAEYPDKAIFILYVTNHGNILETVQVLSSESLRGWSVDVVGEEFELESGETREVEVRVTPPSDLLDDDTYLFTLTVQPEDLAVAGQPIDLTVISEMPSSFIGLTEEQAQALVYGSIILGGILVVALVFRSRAQSRSIVHALDNEFQD
;
A
#
# COMPACT_ATOMS: atom_id res chain seq x y z
N MET A 1 -23.11 12.08 -41.29
CA MET A 1 -23.02 10.80 -40.57
C MET A 1 -22.23 11.06 -39.32
N THR A 2 -22.81 10.82 -38.17
CA THR A 2 -22.17 10.93 -36.86
C THR A 2 -21.32 9.70 -36.63
N ILE A 3 -20.09 9.86 -36.20
CA ILE A 3 -19.15 8.77 -35.89
C ILE A 3 -18.68 8.97 -34.47
N HIS A 4 -19.01 8.03 -33.62
CA HIS A 4 -18.52 7.90 -32.26
C HIS A 4 -17.34 6.91 -32.28
N ASP A 5 -16.12 7.34 -32.00
CA ASP A 5 -14.92 6.46 -31.95
C ASP A 5 -13.99 6.98 -30.84
N LEU A 6 -14.26 6.52 -29.62
CA LEU A 6 -13.37 6.75 -28.47
C LEU A 6 -12.36 5.62 -28.41
N ARG A 7 -11.10 5.96 -28.21
CA ARG A 7 -10.02 4.99 -27.96
C ARG A 7 -9.23 5.45 -26.75
N PHE A 8 -8.67 4.48 -26.05
CA PHE A 8 -7.75 4.79 -24.98
C PHE A 8 -6.48 3.92 -25.07
N THR A 9 -5.42 4.44 -24.48
CA THR A 9 -4.15 3.72 -24.27
C THR A 9 -3.73 3.89 -22.84
N LEU A 10 -3.24 2.82 -22.22
CA LEU A 10 -2.64 2.85 -20.89
C LEU A 10 -1.16 3.21 -21.02
N GLU A 11 -0.67 4.10 -20.16
CA GLU A 11 0.76 4.34 -20.01
C GLU A 11 1.37 3.31 -19.06
N GLY A 12 2.33 2.53 -19.57
CA GLY A 12 3.03 1.51 -18.78
C GLY A 12 2.29 0.18 -18.69
N GLU A 13 2.37 -0.45 -17.52
CA GLU A 13 1.84 -1.79 -17.26
C GLU A 13 0.42 -1.72 -16.68
N ASP A 14 -0.36 -2.75 -16.92
CA ASP A 14 -1.71 -2.94 -16.38
C ASP A 14 -1.72 -3.52 -14.94
N GLU A 15 -0.53 -3.83 -14.42
CA GLU A 15 -0.29 -4.30 -13.07
C GLU A 15 0.67 -3.36 -12.34
N GLN A 16 0.32 -2.96 -11.11
CA GLN A 16 1.16 -2.15 -10.24
C GLN A 16 1.14 -2.68 -8.81
N THR A 17 2.21 -2.40 -8.07
CA THR A 17 2.31 -2.71 -6.64
C THR A 17 2.15 -1.42 -5.82
N ALA A 18 1.40 -1.49 -4.73
CA ALA A 18 1.25 -0.39 -3.79
C ALA A 18 1.15 -0.91 -2.36
N GLU A 19 1.81 -0.24 -1.42
CA GLU A 19 1.72 -0.48 0.02
C GLU A 19 1.01 0.72 0.67
N TYR A 20 0.00 0.47 1.52
CA TYR A 20 -0.65 1.56 2.26
C TYR A 20 0.36 2.37 3.09
N PRO A 21 0.37 3.70 3.07
CA PRO A 21 -0.64 4.61 2.50
C PRO A 21 -0.38 5.04 1.04
N ASP A 22 0.63 4.46 0.38
CA ASP A 22 0.93 4.78 -1.01
C ASP A 22 -0.17 4.29 -1.96
N LYS A 23 -0.20 4.84 -3.17
CA LYS A 23 -1.23 4.58 -4.17
C LYS A 23 -0.60 4.03 -5.43
N ALA A 24 -1.25 3.03 -6.04
CA ALA A 24 -0.99 2.72 -7.43
C ALA A 24 -1.62 3.80 -8.32
N ILE A 25 -0.89 4.27 -9.32
CA ILE A 25 -1.34 5.34 -10.23
C ILE A 25 -1.27 4.83 -11.65
N PHE A 26 -2.43 4.76 -12.31
CA PHE A 26 -2.54 4.43 -13.72
C PHE A 26 -2.87 5.68 -14.52
N ILE A 27 -2.20 5.87 -15.64
CA ILE A 27 -2.43 6.98 -16.56
C ILE A 27 -3.03 6.44 -17.85
N LEU A 28 -4.21 6.95 -18.19
CA LEU A 28 -4.88 6.63 -19.45
C LEU A 28 -4.89 7.86 -20.35
N TYR A 29 -4.61 7.67 -21.64
CA TYR A 29 -4.82 8.68 -22.67
C TYR A 29 -6.07 8.31 -23.45
N VAL A 30 -7.11 9.14 -23.33
CA VAL A 30 -8.38 8.95 -24.04
C VAL A 30 -8.41 9.89 -25.23
N THR A 31 -8.65 9.36 -26.43
CA THR A 31 -8.67 10.10 -27.69
C THR A 31 -10.01 9.94 -28.38
N ASN A 32 -10.58 11.06 -28.80
CA ASN A 32 -11.78 11.07 -29.66
C ASN A 32 -11.35 10.99 -31.15
N HIS A 33 -11.46 9.81 -31.76
CA HIS A 33 -11.27 9.60 -33.20
C HIS A 33 -12.56 9.80 -34.01
N GLY A 34 -13.67 10.11 -33.36
CA GLY A 34 -14.95 10.45 -33.97
C GLY A 34 -14.92 11.82 -34.65
N ASN A 35 -16.07 12.25 -35.17
CA ASN A 35 -16.21 13.51 -35.88
C ASN A 35 -17.14 14.52 -35.18
N ILE A 36 -17.45 14.28 -33.93
CA ILE A 36 -18.28 15.16 -33.08
C ILE A 36 -17.60 15.37 -31.73
N LEU A 37 -18.07 16.40 -31.02
CA LEU A 37 -17.76 16.57 -29.61
C LEU A 37 -18.37 15.40 -28.81
N GLU A 38 -17.59 14.78 -27.94
CA GLU A 38 -18.02 13.69 -27.07
C GLU A 38 -17.92 14.12 -25.59
N THR A 39 -18.97 13.89 -24.82
CA THR A 39 -18.84 13.83 -23.37
C THR A 39 -18.44 12.42 -22.99
N VAL A 40 -17.29 12.28 -22.35
CA VAL A 40 -16.67 10.99 -21.99
C VAL A 40 -16.82 10.76 -20.51
N GLN A 41 -17.18 9.54 -20.12
CA GLN A 41 -17.18 9.07 -18.75
C GLN A 41 -16.18 7.93 -18.59
N VAL A 42 -15.42 7.99 -17.48
CA VAL A 42 -14.50 6.90 -17.07
C VAL A 42 -15.01 6.34 -15.77
N LEU A 43 -15.55 5.14 -15.82
CA LEU A 43 -16.20 4.48 -14.71
C LEU A 43 -15.30 3.34 -14.19
N SER A 44 -15.19 3.20 -12.89
CA SER A 44 -14.56 2.02 -12.27
C SER A 44 -15.63 1.03 -11.84
N SER A 45 -15.29 -0.27 -11.86
CA SER A 45 -16.10 -1.28 -11.19
C SER A 45 -16.17 -1.02 -9.67
N GLU A 46 -17.17 -1.61 -9.00
CA GLU A 46 -17.35 -1.41 -7.56
C GLU A 46 -16.09 -1.78 -6.77
N SER A 47 -15.72 -0.92 -5.83
CA SER A 47 -14.63 -1.18 -4.89
C SER A 47 -14.99 -2.34 -3.95
N LEU A 48 -14.08 -3.27 -3.78
CA LEU A 48 -14.27 -4.43 -2.89
C LEU A 48 -13.32 -4.33 -1.69
N ARG A 49 -13.80 -4.77 -0.53
CA ARG A 49 -12.97 -5.03 0.66
C ARG A 49 -12.09 -3.88 1.15
N GLY A 50 -12.58 -2.65 1.09
CA GLY A 50 -11.83 -1.49 1.60
C GLY A 50 -10.81 -0.88 0.63
N TRP A 51 -10.65 -1.43 -0.57
CA TRP A 51 -9.95 -0.79 -1.67
C TRP A 51 -10.69 0.47 -2.12
N SER A 52 -9.96 1.50 -2.50
CA SER A 52 -10.54 2.74 -3.03
C SER A 52 -9.97 3.04 -4.41
N VAL A 53 -10.84 3.26 -5.38
CA VAL A 53 -10.49 3.71 -6.73
C VAL A 53 -11.01 5.12 -6.91
N ASP A 54 -10.13 6.05 -7.25
CA ASP A 54 -10.40 7.46 -7.47
C ASP A 54 -9.98 7.83 -8.90
N VAL A 55 -10.94 8.19 -9.74
CA VAL A 55 -10.70 8.63 -11.13
C VAL A 55 -10.69 10.16 -11.15
N VAL A 56 -9.54 10.74 -11.44
CA VAL A 56 -9.40 12.20 -11.49
C VAL A 56 -10.01 12.74 -12.79
N GLY A 57 -11.14 13.41 -12.67
CA GLY A 57 -11.90 13.93 -13.82
C GLY A 57 -12.62 12.82 -14.57
N GLU A 58 -13.49 12.10 -13.85
CA GLU A 58 -14.31 10.99 -14.38
C GLU A 58 -15.25 11.37 -15.53
N GLU A 59 -15.54 12.65 -15.71
CA GLU A 59 -16.36 13.17 -16.81
C GLU A 59 -15.70 14.40 -17.46
N PHE A 60 -15.65 14.42 -18.78
CA PHE A 60 -15.05 15.50 -19.54
C PHE A 60 -15.49 15.50 -21.01
N GLU A 61 -15.35 16.65 -21.66
CA GLU A 61 -15.60 16.79 -23.10
C GLU A 61 -14.30 16.63 -23.88
N LEU A 62 -14.39 15.97 -25.06
CA LEU A 62 -13.33 15.83 -26.05
C LEU A 62 -13.80 16.26 -27.43
N GLU A 63 -13.13 17.23 -28.04
CA GLU A 63 -13.32 17.56 -29.43
C GLU A 63 -12.79 16.45 -30.35
N SER A 64 -13.22 16.47 -31.62
CA SER A 64 -12.70 15.53 -32.62
C SER A 64 -11.17 15.64 -32.76
N GLY A 65 -10.47 14.53 -32.58
CA GLY A 65 -9.01 14.45 -32.61
C GLY A 65 -8.31 14.84 -31.32
N GLU A 66 -9.03 15.27 -30.31
CA GLU A 66 -8.45 15.62 -29.02
C GLU A 66 -8.10 14.39 -28.20
N THR A 67 -7.00 14.52 -27.41
CA THR A 67 -6.55 13.51 -26.44
C THR A 67 -6.48 14.14 -25.06
N ARG A 68 -6.99 13.43 -24.05
CA ARG A 68 -6.91 13.83 -22.65
C ARG A 68 -6.30 12.74 -21.79
N GLU A 69 -5.45 13.17 -20.86
CA GLU A 69 -4.91 12.34 -19.81
C GLU A 69 -5.91 12.20 -18.66
N VAL A 70 -6.09 10.98 -18.19
CA VAL A 70 -6.94 10.62 -17.04
C VAL A 70 -6.09 9.83 -16.06
N GLU A 71 -5.99 10.33 -14.84
CA GLU A 71 -5.27 9.68 -13.76
C GLU A 71 -6.23 8.84 -12.90
N VAL A 72 -5.88 7.58 -12.67
CA VAL A 72 -6.64 6.66 -11.81
C VAL A 72 -5.77 6.27 -10.63
N ARG A 73 -6.24 6.57 -9.43
CA ARG A 73 -5.55 6.32 -8.17
C ARG A 73 -6.21 5.17 -7.43
N VAL A 74 -5.45 4.14 -7.09
CA VAL A 74 -5.94 3.00 -6.33
C VAL A 74 -5.23 2.96 -4.99
N THR A 75 -6.02 3.00 -3.91
CA THR A 75 -5.49 2.96 -2.54
C THR A 75 -5.82 1.61 -1.91
N PRO A 76 -4.82 0.86 -1.42
CA PRO A 76 -5.03 -0.38 -0.70
C PRO A 76 -5.73 -0.15 0.64
N PRO A 77 -6.37 -1.18 1.23
CA PRO A 77 -6.87 -1.14 2.61
C PRO A 77 -5.73 -0.93 3.61
N SER A 78 -6.02 -0.20 4.70
CA SER A 78 -5.05 0.05 5.78
C SER A 78 -4.89 -1.12 6.76
N ASP A 79 -5.76 -2.11 6.69
CA ASP A 79 -5.89 -3.23 7.62
C ASP A 79 -5.61 -4.60 6.97
N LEU A 80 -4.80 -4.61 5.90
CA LEU A 80 -4.36 -5.84 5.28
C LEU A 80 -3.55 -6.68 6.28
N LEU A 81 -3.94 -7.94 6.41
CA LEU A 81 -3.27 -8.92 7.26
C LEU A 81 -2.33 -9.83 6.47
N ASP A 82 -2.52 -9.91 5.17
CA ASP A 82 -1.73 -10.69 4.21
C ASP A 82 -1.65 -9.90 2.90
N ASP A 83 -0.73 -10.27 2.02
CA ASP A 83 -0.68 -9.74 0.65
C ASP A 83 -2.02 -9.97 -0.05
N ASP A 84 -2.53 -8.97 -0.74
CA ASP A 84 -3.81 -9.03 -1.46
C ASP A 84 -3.65 -8.53 -2.89
N THR A 85 -4.46 -9.07 -3.78
CA THR A 85 -4.50 -8.67 -5.19
C THR A 85 -5.89 -8.18 -5.54
N TYR A 86 -5.98 -6.96 -6.02
CA TYR A 86 -7.21 -6.33 -6.44
C TYR A 86 -7.26 -6.18 -7.95
N LEU A 87 -8.19 -6.90 -8.57
CA LEU A 87 -8.53 -6.77 -9.98
C LEU A 87 -9.77 -5.90 -10.11
N PHE A 88 -9.71 -4.87 -10.94
CA PHE A 88 -10.84 -4.00 -11.23
C PHE A 88 -10.89 -3.63 -12.71
N THR A 89 -12.07 -3.30 -13.19
CA THR A 89 -12.29 -2.91 -14.59
C THR A 89 -12.60 -1.41 -14.64
N LEU A 90 -11.89 -0.69 -15.49
CA LEU A 90 -12.29 0.65 -15.92
C LEU A 90 -13.07 0.55 -17.22
N THR A 91 -14.07 1.38 -17.38
CA THR A 91 -14.84 1.48 -18.62
C THR A 91 -14.81 2.93 -19.10
N VAL A 92 -14.28 3.14 -20.29
CA VAL A 92 -14.31 4.43 -20.99
C VAL A 92 -15.48 4.40 -21.96
N GLN A 93 -16.43 5.31 -21.80
CA GLN A 93 -17.63 5.34 -22.63
C GLN A 93 -18.08 6.79 -22.91
N PRO A 94 -18.74 7.05 -24.05
CA PRO A 94 -19.46 8.29 -24.25
C PRO A 94 -20.70 8.34 -23.36
N GLU A 95 -21.17 9.54 -23.04
CA GLU A 95 -22.43 9.75 -22.32
C GLU A 95 -23.63 9.15 -23.08
N ASP A 96 -23.56 9.09 -24.40
CA ASP A 96 -24.57 8.39 -25.21
C ASP A 96 -24.47 6.88 -24.98
N LEU A 97 -25.33 6.37 -24.08
CA LEU A 97 -25.42 4.96 -23.69
C LEU A 97 -25.74 3.99 -24.86
N ALA A 98 -26.07 4.51 -26.05
CA ALA A 98 -26.25 3.67 -27.25
C ALA A 98 -24.91 3.18 -27.81
N VAL A 99 -23.80 3.78 -27.38
CA VAL A 99 -22.44 3.38 -27.77
C VAL A 99 -21.81 2.56 -26.65
N ALA A 100 -21.34 1.36 -26.97
CA ALA A 100 -20.74 0.47 -26.00
C ALA A 100 -19.42 1.06 -25.47
N GLY A 101 -19.24 1.07 -24.13
CA GLY A 101 -17.99 1.42 -23.51
C GLY A 101 -16.88 0.40 -23.78
N GLN A 102 -15.65 0.85 -23.68
CA GLN A 102 -14.46 0.00 -23.82
C GLN A 102 -13.89 -0.33 -22.43
N PRO A 103 -13.92 -1.61 -21.99
CA PRO A 103 -13.36 -2.01 -20.72
C PRO A 103 -11.83 -2.21 -20.80
N ILE A 104 -11.16 -1.96 -19.70
CA ILE A 104 -9.78 -2.37 -19.43
C ILE A 104 -9.69 -2.94 -18.01
N ASP A 105 -9.06 -4.09 -17.89
CA ASP A 105 -8.80 -4.72 -16.60
C ASP A 105 -7.44 -4.26 -16.08
N LEU A 106 -7.39 -3.83 -14.81
CA LEU A 106 -6.19 -3.37 -14.13
C LEU A 106 -6.03 -4.15 -12.83
N THR A 107 -4.77 -4.41 -12.47
CA THR A 107 -4.42 -5.17 -11.29
C THR A 107 -3.56 -4.33 -10.34
N VAL A 108 -3.89 -4.35 -9.06
CA VAL A 108 -3.01 -3.82 -8.01
C VAL A 108 -2.68 -4.93 -7.02
N ILE A 109 -1.39 -5.16 -6.83
CA ILE A 109 -0.87 -6.05 -5.80
C ILE A 109 -0.52 -5.18 -4.60
N SER A 110 -1.10 -5.47 -3.44
CA SER A 110 -0.72 -4.82 -2.20
C SER A 110 0.04 -5.78 -1.32
N GLU A 111 1.25 -5.41 -0.98
CA GLU A 111 2.06 -6.11 -0.01
C GLU A 111 1.68 -5.66 1.40
N MET A 112 1.73 -6.59 2.35
CA MET A 112 1.51 -6.26 3.75
C MET A 112 2.59 -5.27 4.21
N PRO A 113 2.21 -4.17 4.89
CA PRO A 113 3.18 -3.21 5.40
C PRO A 113 4.29 -3.90 6.17
N SER A 114 5.54 -3.69 5.78
CA SER A 114 6.71 -4.26 6.43
C SER A 114 6.84 -3.82 7.89
N SER A 115 6.08 -2.80 8.29
CA SER A 115 5.96 -2.31 9.66
C SER A 115 4.72 -2.88 10.38
N PHE A 116 4.68 -4.19 10.59
CA PHE A 116 3.60 -4.88 11.32
C PHE A 116 3.25 -4.29 12.72
N ILE A 117 4.01 -3.34 13.23
CA ILE A 117 3.81 -2.69 14.53
C ILE A 117 3.71 -1.16 14.39
N GLY A 118 3.54 -0.61 13.18
CA GLY A 118 3.56 0.85 12.95
C GLY A 118 4.91 1.50 13.31
N LEU A 119 5.97 0.72 13.33
CA LEU A 119 7.33 1.17 13.59
C LEU A 119 8.08 1.32 12.27
N THR A 120 8.74 2.44 12.06
CA THR A 120 9.69 2.57 10.95
C THR A 120 10.82 1.55 11.12
N GLU A 121 11.51 1.19 10.03
CA GLU A 121 12.66 0.28 10.07
C GLU A 121 13.70 0.71 11.10
N GLU A 122 13.97 2.00 11.24
CA GLU A 122 14.85 2.56 12.27
C GLU A 122 14.33 2.31 13.70
N GLN A 123 13.01 2.42 13.92
CA GLN A 123 12.39 2.16 15.22
C GLN A 123 12.40 0.66 15.55
N ALA A 124 12.16 -0.18 14.56
CA ALA A 124 12.24 -1.63 14.73
C ALA A 124 13.69 -2.06 15.08
N GLN A 125 14.69 -1.53 14.37
CA GLN A 125 16.10 -1.77 14.69
C GLN A 125 16.46 -1.24 16.08
N ALA A 126 16.01 -0.04 16.47
CA ALA A 126 16.26 0.51 17.80
C ALA A 126 15.66 -0.35 18.92
N LEU A 127 14.48 -0.95 18.71
CA LEU A 127 13.86 -1.90 19.65
C LEU A 127 14.66 -3.20 19.78
N VAL A 128 15.15 -3.75 18.67
CA VAL A 128 15.98 -4.95 18.68
C VAL A 128 17.29 -4.68 19.45
N TYR A 129 18.00 -3.61 19.12
CA TYR A 129 19.23 -3.24 19.82
C TYR A 129 18.97 -2.88 21.27
N GLY A 130 17.90 -2.15 21.58
CA GLY A 130 17.50 -1.82 22.94
C GLY A 130 17.23 -3.06 23.79
N SER A 131 16.55 -4.06 23.25
CA SER A 131 16.25 -5.32 23.94
C SER A 131 17.50 -6.15 24.24
N ILE A 132 18.49 -6.18 23.32
CA ILE A 132 19.78 -6.86 23.49
C ILE A 132 20.58 -6.18 24.62
N ILE A 133 20.64 -4.85 24.63
CA ILE A 133 21.33 -4.08 25.67
C ILE A 133 20.69 -4.32 27.04
N LEU A 134 19.36 -4.25 27.14
CA LEU A 134 18.63 -4.47 28.38
C LEU A 134 18.82 -5.89 28.90
N GLY A 135 18.75 -6.88 28.01
CA GLY A 135 19.03 -8.28 28.35
C GLY A 135 20.47 -8.48 28.84
N GLY A 136 21.45 -7.85 28.22
CA GLY A 136 22.85 -7.87 28.66
C GLY A 136 23.06 -7.28 30.05
N ILE A 137 22.45 -6.13 30.34
CA ILE A 137 22.51 -5.48 31.65
C ILE A 137 21.89 -6.38 32.73
N LEU A 138 20.77 -7.02 32.44
CA LEU A 138 20.08 -7.89 33.39
C LEU A 138 20.90 -9.15 33.71
N VAL A 139 21.56 -9.76 32.74
CA VAL A 139 22.46 -10.89 32.96
C VAL A 139 23.64 -10.47 33.81
N VAL A 140 24.26 -9.33 33.53
CA VAL A 140 25.40 -8.82 34.32
C VAL A 140 24.96 -8.56 35.77
N ALA A 141 23.80 -7.93 35.98
CA ALA A 141 23.26 -7.68 37.32
C ALA A 141 23.00 -8.98 38.10
N LEU A 142 22.46 -10.02 37.45
CA LEU A 142 22.24 -11.33 38.06
C LEU A 142 23.56 -12.01 38.45
N VAL A 143 24.59 -11.91 37.61
CA VAL A 143 25.92 -12.47 37.91
C VAL A 143 26.55 -11.73 39.08
N PHE A 144 26.47 -10.43 39.16
CA PHE A 144 26.97 -9.65 40.31
C PHE A 144 26.21 -9.97 41.60
N ARG A 145 24.89 -10.12 41.53
CA ARG A 145 24.06 -10.48 42.69
C ARG A 145 24.40 -11.89 43.18
N SER A 146 24.59 -12.87 42.29
CA SER A 146 24.97 -14.23 42.71
C SER A 146 26.35 -14.29 43.36
N ARG A 147 27.32 -13.50 42.86
CA ARG A 147 28.67 -13.40 43.45
C ARG A 147 28.64 -12.71 44.81
N ALA A 148 27.79 -11.68 45.02
CA ALA A 148 27.66 -11.04 46.31
C ALA A 148 27.06 -11.97 47.35
N GLN A 149 26.08 -12.80 47.01
CA GLN A 149 25.50 -13.81 47.91
C GLN A 149 26.51 -14.90 48.30
N SER A 150 27.33 -15.33 47.37
CA SER A 150 28.36 -16.34 47.66
C SER A 150 29.44 -15.85 48.62
N ARG A 151 29.79 -14.56 48.59
CA ARG A 151 30.73 -13.94 49.53
C ARG A 151 30.17 -13.83 50.93
N SER A 152 28.86 -13.53 51.10
CA SER A 152 28.23 -13.44 52.41
C SER A 152 28.15 -14.81 53.12
N ILE A 153 27.98 -15.89 52.40
CA ILE A 153 27.95 -17.25 52.94
C ILE A 153 29.34 -17.66 53.43
N VAL A 154 30.40 -17.35 52.67
CA VAL A 154 31.78 -17.67 53.10
C VAL A 154 32.16 -16.92 54.37
N HIS A 155 31.81 -15.63 54.52
CA HIS A 155 32.04 -14.88 55.74
C HIS A 155 31.26 -15.39 56.96
N ALA A 156 30.06 -15.92 56.76
CA ALA A 156 29.28 -16.51 57.84
C ALA A 156 29.88 -17.81 58.35
N LEU A 157 30.45 -18.63 57.49
CA LEU A 157 31.12 -19.89 57.86
C LEU A 157 32.46 -19.66 58.58
N ASP A 158 33.25 -18.67 58.19
CA ASP A 158 34.52 -18.34 58.86
C ASP A 158 34.33 -17.87 60.31
N ASN A 159 33.22 -17.25 60.63
CA ASN A 159 32.93 -16.81 62.01
C ASN A 159 32.45 -17.95 62.93
N GLU A 160 31.90 -19.04 62.38
CA GLU A 160 31.44 -20.21 63.19
C GLU A 160 32.59 -21.13 63.63
N PHE A 161 33.77 -21.01 63.00
CA PHE A 161 34.96 -21.83 63.35
C PHE A 161 35.96 -21.15 64.31
N GLN A 162 35.63 -19.94 64.84
CA GLN A 162 36.51 -19.20 65.77
C GLN A 162 36.05 -19.20 67.22
N ASP A 163 34.93 -19.88 67.57
CA ASP A 163 34.51 -20.17 68.94
C ASP A 163 34.75 -21.64 69.25
#